data_a7b6189e436fa01d065e5c7ca9d2d32a
#
_entry.id   a7b6189e436fa01d065e5c7ca9d2d32a
#
_cell.length_a   1.000
_cell.length_b   1.000
_cell.length_c   1.000
_cell.angle_alpha   90.00
_cell.angle_beta   90.00
_cell.angle_gamma   90.00
#
_symmetry.space_group_name_H-M   'P 1'
#
loop_
_entity.id
_entity.type
_entity.pdbx_description
1 polymer ?
#
loop_
_entity_poly.entity_id
_entity_poly.type
_entity_poly.pdbx_seq_one_letter_code
_entity_poly.pdbx_strand_id
1 'polypeptide(L)'
;SIRDIILFPTMKPLESEKRKAPVLEEEKVDLSKIDFSKVEIEPLFEEFVDFETFSKSDFRAVKVKSCEAVPKSNKLLKFVLDDGTDTDRVILSGIHPYYEPEELEGKTLVAITNLPPRKMMGIESNGMLLSAIHQEEGEEKLNLLMVSPRIPAGAKLY
;
A
#
# COMPACT_ATOMS: atom_id res chain seq x y z
N SER A 1 3.45 16.54 -38.00
CA SER A 1 3.29 17.22 -38.29
C SER A 1 2.68 17.42 -38.28
N ILE A 2 3.26 16.92 -38.07
CA ILE A 2 2.98 17.54 -38.19
C ILE A 2 2.59 17.58 -38.14
N ARG A 3 3.13 16.91 -37.79
CA ARG A 3 2.89 17.36 -37.91
C ARG A 3 2.47 17.38 -37.56
N ASP A 4 2.84 16.70 -37.54
CA ASP A 4 2.54 17.15 -37.38
C ASP A 4 2.04 17.01 -36.94
N ILE A 5 2.53 16.27 -36.53
CA ILE A 5 2.26 16.70 -36.30
C ILE A 5 1.73 16.50 -35.84
N ILE A 6 2.11 15.86 -35.53
CA ILE A 6 1.84 16.20 -35.23
C ILE A 6 1.35 16.00 -34.75
N LEU A 7 1.67 15.32 -34.50
CA LEU A 7 1.41 15.65 -34.21
C LEU A 7 0.93 15.42 -33.71
N PHE A 8 0.77 14.84 -33.43
CA PHE A 8 0.46 15.25 -33.11
C PHE A 8 0.11 15.08 -32.71
N PRO A 9 0.85 14.54 -32.22
CA PRO A 9 0.62 14.81 -31.89
C PRO A 9 0.07 14.62 -31.42
N THR A 10 0.39 13.98 -31.17
CA THR A 10 0.14 14.24 -30.81
C THR A 10 -0.42 13.98 -30.25
N MET A 11 -0.16 13.35 -29.91
CA MET A 11 -0.39 13.49 -29.52
C MET A 11 -0.78 13.23 -29.02
N LYS A 12 -0.57 12.77 -28.83
CA LYS A 12 -0.69 12.87 -28.32
C LYS A 12 -0.98 12.64 -27.68
N PRO A 13 -0.72 12.37 -27.58
CA PRO A 13 -0.75 12.29 -26.89
C PRO A 13 -1.23 12.12 -26.23
N LEU A 14 -1.14 11.80 -26.04
CA LEU A 14 -1.28 11.91 -25.45
C LEU A 14 -1.82 11.51 -24.82
N GLU A 15 -1.69 11.17 -24.82
CA GLU A 15 -1.84 10.99 -24.20
C GLU A 15 -2.00 10.38 -23.70
N SER A 16 -1.72 9.91 -23.60
CA SER A 16 -1.56 9.42 -23.09
C SER A 16 -1.09 9.07 -22.76
N GLU A 17 -0.60 8.74 -22.82
CA GLU A 17 0.23 8.56 -22.36
C GLU A 17 0.78 9.09 -21.41
N LYS A 18 1.17 9.20 -20.85
CA LYS A 18 1.66 9.81 -19.96
C LYS A 18 1.16 9.68 -18.64
N ARG A 19 0.38 9.29 -18.36
CA ARG A 19 -0.28 9.30 -17.19
C ARG A 19 0.13 8.33 -16.18
N LYS A 20 0.87 7.43 -16.36
CA LYS A 20 1.17 6.38 -15.45
C LYS A 20 2.48 6.57 -14.78
N ALA A 21 3.24 7.37 -15.34
CA ALA A 21 4.62 7.45 -14.96
C ALA A 21 4.86 7.90 -13.52
N PRO A 22 4.11 8.86 -12.98
CA PRO A 22 4.45 9.36 -11.65
C PRO A 22 4.46 8.30 -10.58
N VAL A 23 3.57 7.33 -10.70
CA VAL A 23 3.49 6.27 -9.70
C VAL A 23 4.74 5.44 -9.71
N LEU A 24 5.22 5.12 -10.89
CA LEU A 24 6.36 4.25 -11.03
C LEU A 24 7.65 4.89 -10.57
N GLU A 25 7.70 6.22 -10.60
CA GLU A 25 8.92 6.89 -10.19
C GLU A 25 9.20 6.73 -8.71
N GLU A 26 8.18 6.52 -7.93
CA GLU A 26 8.38 6.33 -6.50
C GLU A 26 8.91 4.94 -6.20
N GLU A 27 8.86 4.07 -7.17
CA GLU A 27 9.29 2.69 -7.01
C GLU A 27 10.64 2.41 -7.65
N LYS A 28 11.46 3.43 -7.78
CA LYS A 28 12.74 3.25 -8.47
C LYS A 28 13.73 2.53 -7.59
N VAL A 29 13.65 1.24 -7.62
CA VAL A 29 14.58 0.36 -6.93
C VAL A 29 15.50 -0.26 -7.96
N ASP A 30 16.79 -0.31 -7.64
CA ASP A 30 17.74 -0.94 -8.55
C ASP A 30 17.65 -2.46 -8.38
N LEU A 31 16.85 -3.06 -9.23
CA LEU A 31 16.61 -4.50 -9.16
C LEU A 31 17.84 -5.33 -9.50
N SER A 32 18.82 -4.72 -10.15
CA SER A 32 20.03 -5.46 -10.50
C SER A 32 20.87 -5.81 -9.29
N LYS A 33 20.62 -5.14 -8.16
CA LYS A 33 21.35 -5.40 -6.93
C LYS A 33 20.71 -6.48 -6.08
N ILE A 34 19.55 -6.99 -6.51
CA ILE A 34 18.84 -8.01 -5.77
C ILE A 34 19.13 -9.37 -6.40
N ASP A 35 19.66 -10.28 -5.60
CA ASP A 35 19.89 -11.65 -6.07
C ASP A 35 18.62 -12.46 -5.80
N PHE A 36 17.77 -12.53 -6.81
CA PHE A 36 16.49 -13.21 -6.65
C PHE A 36 16.62 -14.72 -6.44
N SER A 37 17.79 -15.28 -6.70
CA SER A 37 17.99 -16.70 -6.42
C SER A 37 18.07 -16.98 -4.91
N LYS A 38 18.31 -15.94 -4.12
CA LYS A 38 18.38 -16.07 -2.67
C LYS A 38 17.16 -15.52 -1.97
N VAL A 39 16.15 -15.15 -2.73
CA VAL A 39 14.88 -14.65 -2.17
C VAL A 39 14.02 -15.85 -1.81
N GLU A 40 13.45 -15.82 -0.62
CA GLU A 40 12.54 -16.86 -0.16
C GLU A 40 11.17 -16.25 0.09
N ILE A 41 10.15 -16.94 -0.37
CA ILE A 41 8.78 -16.53 -0.15
C ILE A 41 8.02 -17.65 0.56
N GLU A 42 6.99 -17.26 1.28
CA GLU A 42 6.14 -18.23 1.93
C GLU A 42 5.39 -19.04 0.87
N PRO A 43 5.34 -20.37 1.01
CA PRO A 43 4.68 -21.19 -0.02
C PRO A 43 3.18 -20.91 -0.09
N LEU A 44 2.64 -21.16 -1.27
CA LEU A 44 1.20 -21.00 -1.46
C LEU A 44 0.44 -22.02 -0.61
N PHE A 45 -0.74 -21.61 -0.16
CA PHE A 45 -1.62 -22.53 0.55
C PHE A 45 -2.15 -23.58 -0.43
N GLU A 46 -2.23 -24.81 0.04
CA GLU A 46 -2.76 -25.89 -0.78
C GLU A 46 -4.28 -25.94 -0.70
N GLU A 47 -4.85 -25.48 0.41
CA GLU A 47 -6.30 -25.46 0.57
C GLU A 47 -6.89 -24.21 -0.05
N PHE A 48 -8.06 -24.36 -0.64
CA PHE A 48 -8.75 -23.24 -1.25
C PHE A 48 -9.67 -22.56 -0.25
N VAL A 49 -9.75 -21.23 -0.34
CA VAL A 49 -10.80 -20.48 0.33
C VAL A 49 -11.93 -20.32 -0.69
N ASP A 50 -13.16 -20.59 -0.28
CA ASP A 50 -14.28 -20.44 -1.20
C ASP A 50 -14.56 -18.94 -1.44
N PHE A 51 -15.11 -18.65 -2.60
CA PHE A 51 -15.35 -17.28 -3.00
C PHE A 51 -16.30 -16.55 -2.04
N GLU A 52 -17.28 -17.26 -1.52
CA GLU A 52 -18.23 -16.65 -0.59
C GLU A 52 -17.53 -16.15 0.67
N THR A 53 -16.65 -16.96 1.21
CA THR A 53 -15.88 -16.57 2.40
C THR A 53 -14.96 -15.40 2.08
N PHE A 54 -14.26 -15.48 0.95
CA PHE A 54 -13.35 -14.40 0.56
C PHE A 54 -14.09 -13.09 0.35
N SER A 55 -15.28 -13.14 -0.25
CA SER A 55 -16.04 -11.94 -0.57
C SER A 55 -16.55 -11.19 0.64
N LYS A 56 -16.47 -11.80 1.82
CA LYS A 56 -16.82 -11.12 3.07
C LYS A 56 -15.74 -10.16 3.54
N SER A 57 -14.55 -10.25 2.95
CA SER A 57 -13.45 -9.35 3.28
C SER A 57 -13.62 -8.06 2.52
N ASP A 58 -13.49 -6.93 3.22
CA ASP A 58 -13.66 -5.61 2.61
C ASP A 58 -12.30 -4.93 2.48
N PHE A 59 -11.72 -5.05 1.28
CA PHE A 59 -10.44 -4.40 1.00
C PHE A 59 -10.68 -3.06 0.34
N ARG A 60 -10.05 -2.02 0.88
CA ARG A 60 -10.21 -0.66 0.38
C ARG A 60 -8.87 0.02 0.20
N ALA A 61 -8.81 0.93 -0.78
CA ALA A 61 -7.69 1.85 -0.87
C ALA A 61 -7.91 2.94 0.17
N VAL A 62 -6.86 3.26 0.92
CA VAL A 62 -6.94 4.28 1.98
C VAL A 62 -5.77 5.23 1.81
N LYS A 63 -6.00 6.50 2.10
CA LYS A 63 -4.95 7.50 2.00
C LYS A 63 -4.46 7.91 3.37
N VAL A 64 -3.16 8.00 3.53
CA VAL A 64 -2.55 8.36 4.80
C VAL A 64 -2.65 9.86 4.99
N LYS A 65 -3.45 10.28 5.95
CA LYS A 65 -3.57 11.70 6.31
C LYS A 65 -2.44 12.09 7.24
N SER A 66 -2.11 11.21 8.18
CA SER A 66 -0.97 11.42 9.05
C SER A 66 -0.47 10.06 9.55
N CYS A 67 0.79 10.04 9.93
CA CYS A 67 1.41 8.84 10.47
C CYS A 67 2.39 9.27 11.54
N GLU A 68 2.34 8.61 12.69
CA GLU A 68 3.26 8.96 13.78
C GLU A 68 3.64 7.72 14.57
N ALA A 69 4.80 7.79 15.21
CA ALA A 69 5.25 6.69 16.06
C ALA A 69 4.45 6.69 17.35
N VAL A 70 4.13 5.48 17.83
CA VAL A 70 3.43 5.33 19.11
C VAL A 70 4.45 5.46 20.22
N PRO A 71 4.29 6.42 21.14
CA PRO A 71 5.33 6.71 22.13
C PRO A 71 5.74 5.54 23.01
N LYS A 72 4.82 4.63 23.27
CA LYS A 72 5.10 3.51 24.16
C LYS A 72 5.57 2.26 23.43
N SER A 73 5.80 2.37 22.13
CA SER A 73 6.24 1.23 21.33
C SER A 73 7.26 1.70 20.31
N ASN A 74 8.32 0.90 20.14
CA ASN A 74 9.31 1.20 19.10
C ASN A 74 9.00 0.45 17.81
N LYS A 75 7.87 -0.25 17.75
CA LYS A 75 7.48 -1.04 16.58
C LYS A 75 6.23 -0.53 15.90
N LEU A 76 5.35 0.15 16.64
CA LEU A 76 4.06 0.54 16.11
C LEU A 76 4.07 1.94 15.52
N LEU A 77 3.43 2.05 14.36
CA LEU A 77 3.09 3.34 13.78
C LEU A 77 1.57 3.49 13.83
N LYS A 78 1.13 4.69 14.14
CA LYS A 78 -0.29 5.02 14.16
C LYS A 78 -0.63 5.77 12.88
N PHE A 79 -1.56 5.20 12.12
CA PHE A 79 -2.01 5.80 10.87
C PHE A 79 -3.38 6.41 11.05
N VAL A 80 -3.54 7.65 10.60
CA VAL A 80 -4.85 8.27 10.46
C VAL A 80 -5.13 8.29 8.97
N LEU A 81 -6.18 7.60 8.59
CA LEU A 81 -6.44 7.27 7.19
C LEU A 81 -7.78 7.80 6.72
N ASP A 82 -7.81 8.26 5.48
CA ASP A 82 -9.05 8.59 4.79
C ASP A 82 -9.50 7.32 4.08
N ASP A 83 -10.63 6.78 4.50
CA ASP A 83 -11.20 5.57 3.91
C ASP A 83 -12.44 5.86 3.08
N GLY A 84 -12.63 7.13 2.71
CA GLY A 84 -13.77 7.53 1.90
C GLY A 84 -15.03 7.86 2.70
N THR A 85 -14.98 7.69 4.03
CA THR A 85 -16.11 8.05 4.89
C THR A 85 -15.86 9.39 5.56
N ASP A 86 -16.86 9.87 6.29
CA ASP A 86 -16.76 11.16 6.96
C ASP A 86 -15.84 11.15 8.17
N THR A 87 -15.48 9.99 8.66
CA THR A 87 -14.64 9.87 9.85
C THR A 87 -13.30 9.26 9.46
N ASP A 88 -12.25 9.73 10.14
CA ASP A 88 -10.93 9.17 9.93
C ASP A 88 -10.84 7.78 10.53
N ARG A 89 -10.13 6.91 9.84
CA ARG A 89 -9.89 5.56 10.33
C ARG A 89 -8.50 5.49 10.94
N VAL A 90 -8.41 4.89 12.11
CA VAL A 90 -7.13 4.71 12.78
C VAL A 90 -6.72 3.25 12.70
N ILE A 91 -5.52 3.01 12.21
CA ILE A 91 -4.93 1.67 12.14
C ILE A 91 -3.54 1.73 12.73
N LEU A 92 -3.22 0.76 13.58
CA LEU A 92 -1.86 0.60 14.10
C LEU A 92 -1.20 -0.54 13.37
N SER A 93 0.07 -0.35 13.02
CA SER A 93 0.82 -1.38 12.30
C SER A 93 2.24 -1.44 12.83
N GLY A 94 2.75 -2.65 13.01
CA GLY A 94 4.08 -2.87 13.57
C GLY A 94 5.19 -2.77 12.54
N ILE A 95 5.22 -1.70 11.77
CA ILE A 95 6.15 -1.56 10.66
C ILE A 95 7.19 -0.45 10.85
N HIS A 96 7.25 0.14 12.04
CA HIS A 96 8.23 1.19 12.31
C HIS A 96 9.68 0.75 12.03
N PRO A 97 10.06 -0.50 12.28
CA PRO A 97 11.43 -0.93 11.94
C PRO A 97 11.75 -0.85 10.45
N TYR A 98 10.72 -0.77 9.59
CA TYR A 98 10.90 -0.75 8.14
C TYR A 98 10.65 0.60 7.51
N TYR A 99 9.86 1.48 8.16
CA TYR A 99 9.48 2.77 7.59
C TYR A 99 9.48 3.86 8.64
N GLU A 100 9.83 5.07 8.20
CA GLU A 100 9.68 6.24 9.04
C GLU A 100 8.32 6.87 8.74
N PRO A 101 7.67 7.48 9.75
CA PRO A 101 6.34 8.06 9.54
C PRO A 101 6.28 9.07 8.40
N GLU A 102 7.33 9.86 8.24
CA GLU A 102 7.36 10.90 7.22
C GLU A 102 7.29 10.33 5.81
N GLU A 103 7.80 9.11 5.62
CA GLU A 103 7.80 8.48 4.31
C GLU A 103 6.41 8.07 3.86
N LEU A 104 5.50 7.91 4.80
CA LEU A 104 4.21 7.29 4.52
C LEU A 104 3.08 8.28 4.37
N GLU A 105 3.26 9.52 4.85
CA GLU A 105 2.21 10.51 4.74
C GLU A 105 1.93 10.83 3.29
N GLY A 106 0.65 10.88 2.94
CA GLY A 106 0.22 11.17 1.58
C GLY A 106 0.17 9.98 0.66
N LYS A 107 0.62 8.82 1.12
CA LYS A 107 0.60 7.60 0.29
C LYS A 107 -0.78 6.98 0.28
N THR A 108 -1.05 6.22 -0.78
CA THR A 108 -2.28 5.45 -0.90
C THR A 108 -1.95 3.99 -0.67
N LEU A 109 -2.59 3.41 0.33
CA LEU A 109 -2.30 2.05 0.76
C LEU A 109 -3.54 1.17 0.61
N VAL A 110 -3.38 -0.11 0.91
CA VAL A 110 -4.49 -1.06 0.87
C VAL A 110 -4.73 -1.58 2.27
N ALA A 111 -5.99 -1.57 2.69
CA ALA A 111 -6.35 -2.05 4.02
C ALA A 111 -7.58 -2.94 3.95
N ILE A 112 -7.63 -3.94 4.83
CA ILE A 112 -8.87 -4.65 5.09
C ILE A 112 -9.57 -3.91 6.22
N THR A 113 -10.80 -3.50 5.99
CA THR A 113 -11.49 -2.57 6.88
C THR A 113 -12.49 -3.24 7.82
N ASN A 114 -12.98 -4.40 7.47
CA ASN A 114 -14.04 -5.03 8.26
C ASN A 114 -13.55 -6.09 9.24
N LEU A 115 -12.41 -5.82 9.85
CA LEU A 115 -11.94 -6.62 10.98
C LEU A 115 -12.48 -6.00 12.27
N PRO A 116 -12.72 -6.84 13.29
CA PRO A 116 -13.13 -6.30 14.59
C PRO A 116 -12.07 -5.33 15.13
N PRO A 117 -12.49 -4.24 15.78
CA PRO A 117 -11.53 -3.31 16.36
C PRO A 117 -10.63 -4.00 17.38
N ARG A 118 -9.37 -3.61 17.41
CA ARG A 118 -8.40 -4.18 18.32
C ARG A 118 -7.66 -3.05 19.03
N LYS A 119 -7.62 -3.13 20.35
CA LYS A 119 -6.93 -2.12 21.14
C LYS A 119 -5.48 -2.53 21.34
N MET A 120 -4.57 -1.63 21.01
CA MET A 120 -3.14 -1.83 21.21
C MET A 120 -2.57 -0.57 21.82
N MET A 121 -1.83 -0.72 22.90
CA MET A 121 -1.22 0.42 23.62
C MET A 121 -2.23 1.52 23.93
N GLY A 122 -3.47 1.12 24.26
CA GLY A 122 -4.52 2.06 24.60
C GLY A 122 -5.19 2.73 23.41
N ILE A 123 -4.81 2.38 22.19
CA ILE A 123 -5.37 2.97 20.98
C ILE A 123 -6.12 1.89 20.20
N GLU A 124 -7.34 2.24 19.76
CA GLU A 124 -8.15 1.28 19.01
C GLU A 124 -7.74 1.30 17.54
N SER A 125 -7.43 0.11 17.00
CA SER A 125 -7.07 -0.08 15.61
C SER A 125 -8.24 -0.70 14.87
N ASN A 126 -8.66 -0.07 13.78
CA ASN A 126 -9.86 -0.46 13.04
C ASN A 126 -9.50 -0.96 11.64
N GLY A 127 -8.87 -2.13 11.59
CA GLY A 127 -8.48 -2.74 10.33
C GLY A 127 -7.02 -3.11 10.31
N MET A 128 -6.53 -3.48 9.14
CA MET A 128 -5.14 -3.90 8.99
C MET A 128 -4.63 -3.47 7.63
N LEU A 129 -3.44 -2.90 7.61
CA LEU A 129 -2.78 -2.57 6.36
C LEU A 129 -2.13 -3.81 5.78
N LEU A 130 -2.14 -3.91 4.47
CA LEU A 130 -1.54 -5.06 3.79
C LEU A 130 -0.10 -4.75 3.41
N SER A 131 0.76 -5.73 3.62
CA SER A 131 2.16 -5.63 3.22
C SER A 131 2.61 -6.97 2.67
N ALA A 132 3.62 -6.91 1.82
CA ALA A 132 4.23 -8.10 1.26
C ALA A 132 5.52 -8.39 2.02
N ILE A 133 5.68 -9.62 2.44
CA ILE A 133 6.84 -10.03 3.24
C ILE A 133 7.55 -11.16 2.52
N HIS A 134 8.88 -11.04 2.45
CA HIS A 134 9.72 -12.09 1.89
C HIS A 134 11.06 -12.04 2.60
N GLN A 135 11.95 -12.97 2.28
CA GLN A 135 13.27 -12.98 2.86
C GLN A 135 14.32 -12.90 1.78
N GLU A 136 15.35 -12.11 2.04
CA GLU A 136 16.52 -12.00 1.16
C GLU A 136 17.74 -12.36 1.98
N GLU A 137 18.41 -13.45 1.60
CA GLU A 137 19.59 -13.93 2.30
C GLU A 137 19.37 -14.13 3.80
N GLY A 138 18.17 -14.62 4.13
CA GLY A 138 17.80 -14.89 5.52
C GLY A 138 17.29 -13.68 6.29
N GLU A 139 17.24 -12.52 5.68
CA GLU A 139 16.76 -11.30 6.33
C GLU A 139 15.36 -10.98 5.85
N GLU A 140 14.47 -10.73 6.80
CA GLU A 140 13.08 -10.42 6.47
C GLU A 140 12.96 -9.02 5.88
N LYS A 141 12.26 -8.92 4.77
CA LYS A 141 11.95 -7.65 4.12
C LYS A 141 10.44 -7.47 4.08
N LEU A 142 10.00 -6.27 4.40
CA LEU A 142 8.58 -5.94 4.40
C LEU A 142 8.34 -4.73 3.51
N ASN A 143 7.34 -4.85 2.63
CA ASN A 143 6.95 -3.75 1.76
C ASN A 143 5.45 -3.51 1.88
N LEU A 144 5.07 -2.31 2.29
CA LEU A 144 3.67 -1.92 2.29
C LEU A 144 3.16 -1.89 0.85
N LEU A 145 1.92 -2.32 0.66
CA LEU A 145 1.31 -2.23 -0.65
C LEU A 145 0.87 -0.79 -0.89
N MET A 146 1.64 -0.09 -1.70
CA MET A 146 1.33 1.27 -2.09
C MET A 146 0.76 1.22 -3.49
N VAL A 147 -0.35 1.92 -3.68
CA VAL A 147 -1.04 1.91 -4.97
C VAL A 147 -1.08 3.33 -5.52
N SER A 148 -1.53 3.45 -6.75
CA SER A 148 -1.54 4.73 -7.44
C SER A 148 -2.30 5.79 -6.64
N PRO A 149 -1.74 7.01 -6.50
CA PRO A 149 -2.45 8.10 -5.84
C PRO A 149 -3.68 8.57 -6.62
N ARG A 150 -3.85 8.07 -7.84
CA ARG A 150 -5.06 8.36 -8.63
C ARG A 150 -6.27 7.60 -8.11
N ILE A 151 -6.04 6.56 -7.32
CA ILE A 151 -7.15 5.80 -6.75
C ILE A 151 -7.75 6.60 -5.61
N PRO A 152 -9.04 6.90 -5.65
CA PRO A 152 -9.65 7.68 -4.57
C PRO A 152 -9.73 6.87 -3.29
N ALA A 153 -9.70 7.58 -2.17
CA ALA A 153 -9.85 6.93 -0.87
C ALA A 153 -11.19 6.23 -0.81
N GLY A 154 -11.20 5.01 -0.32
CA GLY A 154 -12.42 4.22 -0.19
C GLY A 154 -12.74 3.36 -1.40
N ALA A 155 -11.93 3.41 -2.44
CA ALA A 155 -12.16 2.55 -3.61
C ALA A 155 -12.02 1.09 -3.21
N LYS A 156 -13.00 0.28 -3.59
CA LYS A 156 -13.01 -1.12 -3.20
C LYS A 156 -12.12 -1.95 -4.13
N LEU A 157 -11.39 -2.88 -3.54
CA LEU A 157 -10.58 -3.84 -4.28
C LEU A 157 -11.37 -5.14 -4.44
N TYR A 158 -11.23 -5.72 -5.60
CA TYR A 158 -11.92 -6.98 -5.94
C TYR A 158 -10.92 -8.08 -6.18
#